data_da54769c742d1c6e971d913b912c3978
#
_entry.id   da54769c742d1c6e971d913b912c3978
#
_cell.length_a   1.000
_cell.length_b   1.000
_cell.length_c   1.000
_cell.angle_alpha   90.00
_cell.angle_beta   90.00
_cell.angle_gamma   90.00
#
_symmetry.space_group_name_H-M   'P 1'
#
loop_
_entity.id
_entity.type
_entity.pdbx_description
1 polymer ?
#
loop_
_entity_poly.entity_id
_entity_poly.type
_entity_poly.pdbx_seq_one_letter_code
_entity_poly.pdbx_strand_id
1 'polypeptide(L)'
;MITGANMGGKSISLKTIVLNVVLAMCGFYVYADYAEIPFFENIQMISEELQSVQKGLSSFGAEIIQMKDVIENVEKEFCFVVLDEFSRGTNPHEGAALVRAVTKYLN
;
A
#
# COMPACT_ATOMS: atom_id res chain seq x y z
N MET A 1 11.18 3.36 1.90
CA MET A 1 10.41 4.24 0.99
C MET A 1 11.04 4.17 -0.41
N ILE A 2 10.24 3.95 -1.45
CA ILE A 2 10.72 3.91 -2.85
C ILE A 2 10.38 5.26 -3.51
N THR A 3 11.37 5.96 -4.03
CA THR A 3 11.21 7.26 -4.70
C THR A 3 11.76 7.21 -6.13
N GLY A 4 11.29 8.09 -6.99
CA GLY A 4 11.74 8.17 -8.39
C GLY A 4 10.71 8.84 -9.30
N ALA A 5 11.05 9.04 -10.57
CA ALA A 5 10.13 9.60 -11.57
C ALA A 5 8.92 8.68 -11.80
N ASN A 6 7.76 9.25 -12.20
CA ASN A 6 6.51 8.51 -12.35
C ASN A 6 6.56 7.38 -13.37
N MET A 7 7.40 7.47 -14.40
CA MET A 7 7.61 6.41 -15.39
C MET A 7 8.76 5.44 -15.03
N GLY A 8 9.29 5.51 -13.80
CA GLY A 8 10.48 4.76 -13.35
C GLY A 8 10.20 3.34 -12.81
N GLY A 9 9.04 2.75 -13.07
CA GLY A 9 8.73 1.37 -12.65
C GLY A 9 8.40 1.20 -11.16
N LYS A 10 8.17 2.28 -10.39
CA LYS A 10 7.85 2.21 -8.95
C LYS A 10 6.65 1.31 -8.66
N SER A 11 5.51 1.57 -9.28
CA SER A 11 4.29 0.80 -9.10
C SER A 11 4.45 -0.67 -9.51
N ILE A 12 5.21 -0.93 -10.59
CA ILE A 12 5.56 -2.29 -11.01
C ILE A 12 6.40 -2.98 -9.95
N SER A 13 7.41 -2.31 -9.41
CA SER A 13 8.25 -2.86 -8.33
C SER A 13 7.43 -3.18 -7.08
N LEU A 14 6.53 -2.29 -6.66
CA LEU A 14 5.64 -2.52 -5.53
C LEU A 14 4.70 -3.70 -5.78
N LYS A 15 4.07 -3.78 -6.96
CA LYS A 15 3.21 -4.90 -7.36
C LYS A 15 3.98 -6.23 -7.38
N THR A 16 5.23 -6.22 -7.85
CA THR A 16 6.10 -7.41 -7.84
C THR A 16 6.40 -7.87 -6.42
N ILE A 17 6.69 -6.95 -5.49
CA ILE A 17 6.91 -7.27 -4.08
C ILE A 17 5.65 -7.88 -3.47
N VAL A 18 4.49 -7.24 -3.64
CA VAL A 18 3.20 -7.76 -3.15
C VAL A 18 2.92 -9.16 -3.71
N LEU A 19 3.12 -9.36 -5.01
CA LEU A 19 2.92 -10.67 -5.64
C LEU A 19 3.81 -11.76 -5.01
N ASN A 20 5.10 -11.46 -4.81
CA ASN A 20 6.01 -12.42 -4.17
C ASN A 20 5.61 -12.73 -2.73
N VAL A 21 5.17 -11.73 -1.95
CA VAL A 21 4.65 -11.96 -0.60
C VAL A 21 3.41 -12.87 -0.64
N VAL A 22 2.45 -12.59 -1.52
CA VAL A 22 1.24 -13.44 -1.67
C VAL A 22 1.61 -14.86 -2.10
N LEU A 23 2.51 -15.03 -3.06
CA LEU A 23 2.97 -16.36 -3.49
C LEU A 23 3.59 -17.13 -2.34
N ALA A 24 4.48 -16.50 -1.55
CA ALA A 24 5.10 -17.12 -0.38
C ALA A 24 4.06 -17.54 0.66
N MET A 25 3.07 -16.67 0.94
CA MET A 25 1.99 -16.95 1.89
C MET A 25 1.12 -18.14 1.43
N CYS A 26 0.97 -18.32 0.12
CA CYS A 26 0.28 -19.47 -0.47
C CYS A 26 1.16 -20.75 -0.58
N GLY A 27 2.43 -20.69 -0.19
CA GLY A 27 3.36 -21.80 -0.26
C GLY A 27 3.95 -22.04 -1.66
N PHE A 28 3.89 -21.07 -2.56
CA PHE A 28 4.50 -21.09 -3.88
C PHE A 28 5.93 -20.54 -3.86
N TYR A 29 6.71 -20.91 -4.88
CA TYR A 29 8.01 -20.28 -5.12
C TYR A 29 7.85 -18.82 -5.49
N VAL A 30 8.79 -18.00 -5.01
CA VAL A 30 8.86 -16.56 -5.30
C VAL A 30 9.84 -16.30 -6.46
N TYR A 31 9.67 -15.18 -7.14
CA TYR A 31 10.57 -14.72 -8.22
C TYR A 31 11.77 -13.96 -7.62
N ALA A 32 12.60 -14.67 -6.88
CA ALA A 32 13.83 -14.16 -6.30
C ALA A 32 14.82 -15.29 -6.04
N ASP A 33 16.12 -15.02 -6.09
CA ASP A 33 17.17 -15.97 -5.75
C ASP A 33 17.17 -16.33 -4.26
N TYR A 34 16.76 -15.37 -3.44
CA TYR A 34 16.59 -15.52 -1.99
C TYR A 34 15.47 -14.59 -1.50
N ALA A 35 14.65 -15.09 -0.59
CA ALA A 35 13.64 -14.28 0.09
C ALA A 35 13.41 -14.81 1.51
N GLU A 36 13.33 -13.89 2.47
CA GLU A 36 12.93 -14.14 3.84
C GLU A 36 11.70 -13.30 4.13
N ILE A 37 10.55 -13.93 4.23
CA ILE A 37 9.25 -13.27 4.31
C ILE A 37 8.57 -13.75 5.59
N PRO A 38 8.27 -12.86 6.55
CA PRO A 38 7.51 -13.23 7.73
C PRO A 38 6.08 -13.62 7.34
N PHE A 39 5.42 -14.36 8.22
CA PHE A 39 4.02 -14.70 8.00
C PHE A 39 3.14 -13.50 8.35
N PHE A 40 2.48 -12.94 7.35
CA PHE A 40 1.50 -11.85 7.52
C PHE A 40 0.09 -12.42 7.64
N GLU A 41 -0.70 -11.90 8.58
CA GLU A 41 -2.11 -12.25 8.74
C GLU A 41 -2.99 -11.50 7.74
N ASN A 42 -2.53 -10.31 7.30
CA ASN A 42 -3.25 -9.49 6.35
C ASN A 42 -2.30 -8.79 5.38
N ILE A 43 -2.72 -8.67 4.11
CA ILE A 43 -1.97 -7.96 3.06
C ILE A 43 -2.90 -6.92 2.46
N GLN A 44 -2.51 -5.65 2.52
CA GLN A 44 -3.30 -4.54 2.02
C GLN A 44 -2.48 -3.67 1.05
N MET A 45 -3.09 -3.33 -0.08
CA MET A 45 -2.50 -2.42 -1.05
C MET A 45 -3.48 -1.30 -1.39
N ILE A 46 -3.08 -0.06 -1.16
CA ILE A 46 -3.78 1.13 -1.62
C ILE A 46 -3.05 1.65 -2.86
N SER A 47 -3.76 1.73 -3.98
CA SER A 47 -3.26 2.31 -5.23
C SER A 47 -4.38 2.99 -5.99
N GLU A 48 -4.06 4.02 -6.78
CA GLU A 48 -5.01 4.79 -7.57
C GLU A 48 -5.79 3.90 -8.58
N GLU A 49 -5.16 2.90 -9.16
CA GLU A 49 -5.80 1.98 -10.11
C GLU A 49 -6.94 1.17 -9.49
N LEU A 50 -6.83 0.79 -8.21
CA LEU A 50 -7.86 0.03 -7.51
C LEU A 50 -9.04 0.91 -7.08
N GLN A 51 -8.86 2.23 -7.00
CA GLN A 51 -9.89 3.19 -6.60
C GLN A 51 -10.89 3.50 -7.71
N SER A 52 -10.51 3.33 -8.97
CA SER A 52 -11.37 3.63 -10.14
C SER A 52 -12.68 2.83 -10.18
N VAL A 53 -12.79 1.78 -9.38
CA VAL A 53 -13.95 0.88 -9.32
C VAL A 53 -15.04 1.37 -8.35
N GLN A 54 -14.71 2.21 -7.36
CA GLN A 54 -15.69 2.77 -6.41
C GLN A 54 -16.29 4.09 -6.93
N LYS A 55 -17.24 3.97 -7.83
CA LYS A 55 -17.99 5.12 -8.38
C LYS A 55 -18.85 5.77 -7.29
N GLY A 56 -18.55 7.03 -6.93
CA GLY A 56 -19.43 7.87 -6.11
C GLY A 56 -18.79 8.68 -5.00
N LEU A 57 -17.55 8.40 -4.62
CA LEU A 57 -16.77 9.23 -3.69
C LEU A 57 -15.69 10.01 -4.46
N SER A 58 -15.29 11.18 -3.94
CA SER A 58 -14.06 11.80 -4.42
C SER A 58 -12.90 10.81 -4.21
N SER A 59 -11.92 10.81 -5.10
CA SER A 59 -10.73 9.92 -4.98
C SER A 59 -10.10 10.00 -3.59
N PHE A 60 -9.97 11.21 -3.05
CA PHE A 60 -9.44 11.46 -1.70
C PHE A 60 -10.33 10.86 -0.60
N GLY A 61 -11.66 10.99 -0.72
CA GLY A 61 -12.59 10.39 0.26
C GLY A 61 -12.48 8.87 0.32
N ALA A 62 -12.33 8.22 -0.82
CA ALA A 62 -12.11 6.77 -0.90
C ALA A 62 -10.77 6.37 -0.25
N GLU A 63 -9.69 7.12 -0.48
CA GLU A 63 -8.39 6.89 0.16
C GLU A 63 -8.45 6.98 1.68
N ILE A 64 -9.17 7.96 2.22
CA ILE A 64 -9.33 8.13 3.68
C ILE A 64 -10.09 6.96 4.30
N ILE A 65 -11.14 6.46 3.64
CA ILE A 65 -11.90 5.29 4.12
C ILE A 65 -10.99 4.05 4.12
N GLN A 66 -10.27 3.80 3.02
CA GLN A 66 -9.34 2.68 2.95
C GLN A 66 -8.22 2.79 4.01
N MET A 67 -7.71 3.99 4.25
CA MET A 67 -6.71 4.21 5.29
C MET A 67 -7.25 3.92 6.68
N LYS A 68 -8.50 4.27 6.96
CA LYS A 68 -9.15 3.90 8.22
C LYS A 68 -9.18 2.38 8.41
N ASP A 69 -9.58 1.63 7.36
CA ASP A 69 -9.60 0.17 7.40
C ASP A 69 -8.20 -0.42 7.63
N VAL A 70 -7.15 0.18 6.99
CA VAL A 70 -5.76 -0.20 7.23
C VAL A 70 -5.36 -0.02 8.69
N ILE A 71 -5.66 1.14 9.28
CA ILE A 71 -5.33 1.45 10.68
C ILE A 71 -6.03 0.45 11.62
N GLU A 72 -7.32 0.20 11.42
CA GLU A 72 -8.08 -0.75 12.25
C GLU A 72 -7.53 -2.18 12.17
N ASN A 73 -7.01 -2.58 11.01
CA ASN A 73 -6.44 -3.92 10.83
C ASN A 73 -5.04 -4.02 11.43
N VAL A 74 -4.17 -3.01 11.24
CA VAL A 74 -2.81 -2.99 11.79
C VAL A 74 -2.80 -3.02 13.33
N GLU A 75 -3.84 -2.50 13.99
CA GLU A 75 -3.97 -2.59 15.45
C GLU A 75 -4.29 -4.01 15.96
N LYS A 76 -4.80 -4.89 15.09
CA LYS A 76 -5.29 -6.23 15.46
C LYS A 76 -4.44 -7.36 14.90
N GLU A 77 -3.79 -7.16 13.78
CA GLU A 77 -3.16 -8.18 12.96
C GLU A 77 -1.77 -7.76 12.51
N PHE A 78 -0.89 -8.73 12.28
CA PHE A 78 0.41 -8.45 11.66
C PHE A 78 0.26 -8.26 10.16
N CYS A 79 0.23 -7.00 9.72
CA CYS A 79 -0.12 -6.61 8.37
C CYS A 79 1.09 -6.26 7.50
N PHE A 80 1.02 -6.61 6.21
CA PHE A 80 1.86 -6.06 5.16
C PHE A 80 1.08 -4.99 4.39
N VAL A 81 1.46 -3.72 4.55
CA VAL A 81 0.75 -2.58 3.95
C VAL A 81 1.61 -1.93 2.88
N VAL A 82 1.05 -1.76 1.69
CA VAL A 82 1.68 -1.06 0.57
C VAL A 82 0.84 0.13 0.15
N LEU A 83 1.44 1.31 0.13
CA LEU A 83 0.83 2.56 -0.29
C LEU A 83 1.51 3.04 -1.58
N ASP A 84 0.80 2.97 -2.71
CA ASP A 84 1.28 3.47 -4.00
C ASP A 84 0.55 4.75 -4.36
N GLU A 85 1.32 5.84 -4.45
CA GLU A 85 0.83 7.18 -4.82
C GLU A 85 -0.29 7.73 -3.91
N PHE A 86 -0.26 7.36 -2.63
CA PHE A 86 -1.23 7.78 -1.63
C PHE A 86 -1.28 9.32 -1.47
N SER A 87 -2.48 9.85 -1.27
CA SER A 87 -2.80 11.29 -1.08
C SER A 87 -2.62 12.21 -2.32
N ARG A 88 -2.70 11.68 -3.53
CA ARG A 88 -2.68 12.52 -4.75
C ARG A 88 -3.95 13.36 -4.96
N GLY A 89 -5.08 12.92 -4.43
CA GLY A 89 -6.38 13.57 -4.60
C GLY A 89 -6.59 14.83 -3.78
N THR A 90 -5.56 15.32 -3.03
CA THR A 90 -5.65 16.49 -2.16
C THR A 90 -4.55 17.52 -2.42
N ASN A 91 -4.61 18.65 -1.69
CA ASN A 91 -3.57 19.67 -1.73
C ASN A 91 -2.20 19.06 -1.33
N PRO A 92 -1.10 19.36 -2.05
CA PRO A 92 0.22 18.79 -1.77
C PRO A 92 0.70 18.95 -0.33
N HIS A 93 0.37 20.05 0.33
CA HIS A 93 0.74 20.29 1.73
C HIS A 93 -0.04 19.37 2.69
N GLU A 94 -1.34 19.21 2.46
CA GLU A 94 -2.20 18.31 3.25
C GLU A 94 -1.83 16.84 3.00
N GLY A 95 -1.59 16.48 1.76
CA GLY A 95 -1.13 15.15 1.38
C GLY A 95 0.19 14.77 2.05
N ALA A 96 1.18 15.68 2.04
CA ALA A 96 2.46 15.45 2.71
C ALA A 96 2.32 15.33 4.24
N ALA A 97 1.42 16.10 4.86
CA ALA A 97 1.14 15.98 6.29
C ALA A 97 0.50 14.63 6.63
N LEU A 98 -0.46 14.18 5.81
CA LEU A 98 -1.13 12.89 5.97
C LEU A 98 -0.15 11.71 5.82
N VAL A 99 0.69 11.72 4.78
CA VAL A 99 1.73 10.69 4.58
C VAL A 99 2.68 10.62 5.78
N ARG A 100 3.11 11.76 6.32
CA ARG A 100 3.97 11.79 7.52
C ARG A 100 3.27 11.22 8.75
N ALA A 101 2.00 11.58 8.96
CA ALA A 101 1.21 11.10 10.09
C ALA A 101 1.04 9.58 10.02
N VAL A 102 0.64 9.05 8.86
CA VAL A 102 0.48 7.61 8.62
C VAL A 102 1.81 6.86 8.79
N THR A 103 2.89 7.35 8.19
CA THR A 103 4.22 6.71 8.32
C THR A 103 4.69 6.67 9.77
N LYS A 104 4.43 7.74 10.53
CA LYS A 104 4.79 7.79 11.95
C LYS A 104 3.93 6.85 12.80
N TYR A 105 2.68 6.65 12.42
CA TYR A 105 1.76 5.76 13.11
C TYR A 105 2.10 4.28 12.88
N LEU A 106 2.48 3.93 11.64
CA LEU A 106 2.79 2.56 11.23
C LEU A 106 4.21 2.08 11.61
N ASN A 107 5.09 2.94 12.13
CA ASN A 107 6.41 2.61 12.65
C ASN A 107 6.41 2.56 14.19
#